data_3711b286f0380cf36dcf827e804f9882
#
_entry.id   3711b286f0380cf36dcf827e804f9882
#
_cell.length_a   1.000
_cell.length_b   1.000
_cell.length_c   1.000
_cell.angle_alpha   90.00
_cell.angle_beta   90.00
_cell.angle_gamma   90.00
#
_symmetry.space_group_name_H-M   'P 1'
#
loop_
_entity.id
_entity.type
_entity.pdbx_description
1 polymer ?
#
loop_
_entity_poly.entity_id
_entity_poly.type
_entity_poly.pdbx_seq_one_letter_code
_entity_poly.pdbx_strand_id
1 'polypeptide(L)'
;MAALSLNPNVKTVIYNFLSVVMEQEIEQDDIGVLISLLDELAYIVRFTKDHSDEIDYPDPPKPDYPAIGKVLEKRFPSLGWYNIALDISGPREEAELGMYSSSMNLMDIVASMQEMVWRFENTSDDDAFWYFHWGYMSTWGRDLRFLQLYLHDRWW
;
A
#
# COMPACT_ATOMS: atom_id res chain seq x y z
N MET A 1 -35.12 3.18 0.04
CA MET A 1 -33.74 2.79 0.32
C MET A 1 -32.82 3.76 -0.40
N ALA A 2 -32.14 4.63 0.33
CA ALA A 2 -31.07 5.42 -0.26
C ALA A 2 -29.97 4.45 -0.64
N ALA A 3 -29.64 4.37 -1.94
CA ALA A 3 -28.42 3.73 -2.37
C ALA A 3 -27.28 4.44 -1.63
N LEU A 4 -26.58 3.73 -0.77
CA LEU A 4 -25.34 4.20 -0.19
C LEU A 4 -24.44 4.58 -1.37
N SER A 5 -24.23 5.87 -1.55
CA SER A 5 -23.22 6.39 -2.49
C SER A 5 -21.86 5.98 -1.93
N LEU A 6 -21.43 4.77 -2.30
CA LEU A 6 -20.20 4.14 -1.85
C LEU A 6 -19.03 4.57 -2.73
N ASN A 7 -18.94 5.85 -3.07
CA ASN A 7 -17.69 6.38 -3.61
C ASN A 7 -16.84 6.85 -2.44
N PRO A 8 -15.92 6.02 -1.95
CA PRO A 8 -15.01 6.42 -0.88
C PRO A 8 -14.15 7.58 -1.38
N ASN A 9 -13.86 8.51 -0.50
CA ASN A 9 -12.89 9.55 -0.80
C ASN A 9 -11.49 8.95 -0.78
N VAL A 10 -10.92 8.71 -1.95
CA VAL A 10 -9.60 8.08 -2.13
C VAL A 10 -8.51 8.83 -1.36
N LYS A 11 -8.49 10.16 -1.46
CA LYS A 11 -7.54 11.01 -0.75
C LYS A 11 -7.64 10.82 0.76
N THR A 12 -8.83 10.83 1.32
CA THR A 12 -9.07 10.62 2.76
C THR A 12 -8.56 9.25 3.22
N VAL A 13 -8.79 8.19 2.45
CA VAL A 13 -8.31 6.85 2.80
C VAL A 13 -6.78 6.78 2.81
N ILE A 14 -6.11 7.39 1.85
CA ILE A 14 -4.63 7.44 1.81
C ILE A 14 -4.08 8.18 3.03
N TYR A 15 -4.61 9.35 3.35
CA TYR A 15 -4.19 10.11 4.53
C TYR A 15 -4.46 9.34 5.83
N ASN A 16 -5.62 8.69 5.95
CA ASN A 16 -5.95 7.88 7.13
C ASN A 16 -5.00 6.69 7.28
N PHE A 17 -4.69 5.99 6.19
CA PHE A 17 -3.73 4.89 6.20
C PHE A 17 -2.39 5.33 6.81
N LEU A 18 -1.80 6.40 6.29
CA LEU A 18 -0.53 6.92 6.78
C LEU A 18 -0.62 7.41 8.24
N SER A 19 -1.67 8.13 8.59
CA SER A 19 -1.87 8.61 9.95
C SER A 19 -1.91 7.46 10.95
N VAL A 20 -2.67 6.41 10.67
CA VAL A 20 -2.80 5.26 11.59
C VAL A 20 -1.51 4.43 11.60
N VAL A 21 -0.93 4.12 10.44
CA VAL A 21 0.25 3.24 10.36
C VAL A 21 1.51 3.91 10.90
N MET A 22 1.68 5.21 10.67
CA MET A 22 2.95 5.90 10.94
C MET A 22 2.91 6.84 12.15
N GLU A 23 1.78 7.45 12.46
CA GLU A 23 1.72 8.60 13.37
C GLU A 23 0.93 8.34 14.65
N GLN A 24 -0.24 7.69 14.56
CA GLN A 24 -1.12 7.49 15.72
C GLN A 24 -0.55 6.46 16.69
N GLU A 25 -0.92 6.60 17.97
CA GLU A 25 -0.71 5.55 18.94
C GLU A 25 -1.72 4.42 18.68
N ILE A 26 -1.20 3.24 18.38
CA ILE A 26 -1.96 2.00 18.27
C ILE A 26 -1.31 0.94 19.15
N GLU A 27 -2.06 -0.09 19.49
CA GLU A 27 -1.48 -1.22 20.21
C GLU A 27 -0.36 -1.85 19.38
N GLN A 28 0.72 -2.26 20.04
CA GLN A 28 1.81 -2.96 19.37
C GLN A 28 1.29 -4.26 18.75
N ASP A 29 1.66 -4.53 17.51
CA ASP A 29 1.21 -5.69 16.76
C ASP A 29 -0.31 -5.75 16.53
N ASP A 30 -0.99 -4.63 16.42
CA ASP A 30 -2.41 -4.60 16.03
C ASP A 30 -2.58 -4.96 14.54
N ILE A 31 -2.48 -6.24 14.28
CA ILE A 31 -2.61 -6.81 12.92
C ILE A 31 -4.02 -6.63 12.37
N GLY A 32 -5.04 -6.64 13.22
CA GLY A 32 -6.43 -6.40 12.80
C GLY A 32 -6.63 -5.02 12.18
N VAL A 33 -6.04 -4.00 12.78
CA VAL A 33 -6.03 -2.64 12.23
C VAL A 33 -5.30 -2.60 10.89
N LEU A 34 -4.12 -3.24 10.80
CA LEU A 34 -3.35 -3.30 9.56
C LEU A 34 -4.13 -3.97 8.42
N ILE A 35 -4.77 -5.11 8.70
CA ILE A 35 -5.61 -5.83 7.71
C ILE A 35 -6.70 -4.91 7.18
N SER A 36 -7.44 -4.25 8.07
CA SER A 36 -8.54 -3.36 7.68
C SER A 36 -8.06 -2.21 6.80
N LEU A 37 -6.93 -1.60 7.13
CA LEU A 37 -6.35 -0.49 6.34
C LEU A 37 -5.89 -0.95 4.95
N LEU A 38 -5.32 -2.14 4.85
CA LEU A 38 -4.91 -2.72 3.57
C LEU A 38 -6.11 -3.06 2.69
N ASP A 39 -7.19 -3.57 3.30
CA ASP A 39 -8.44 -3.84 2.59
C ASP A 39 -9.07 -2.55 2.03
N GLU A 40 -9.05 -1.46 2.79
CA GLU A 40 -9.51 -0.16 2.32
C GLU A 40 -8.67 0.35 1.14
N LEU A 41 -7.33 0.26 1.21
CA LEU A 41 -6.46 0.63 0.09
C LEU A 41 -6.77 -0.22 -1.16
N ALA A 42 -6.93 -1.52 -1.00
CA ALA A 42 -7.28 -2.41 -2.10
C ALA A 42 -8.61 -2.04 -2.76
N TYR A 43 -9.57 -1.62 -1.95
CA TYR A 43 -10.91 -1.25 -2.42
C TYR A 43 -10.90 0.06 -3.20
N ILE A 44 -10.20 1.09 -2.73
CA ILE A 44 -10.25 2.42 -3.34
C ILE A 44 -9.56 2.50 -4.71
N VAL A 45 -8.70 1.56 -5.05
CA VAL A 45 -8.06 1.51 -6.39
C VAL A 45 -9.12 1.53 -7.51
N ARG A 46 -10.27 0.93 -7.28
CA ARG A 46 -11.37 0.85 -8.26
C ARG A 46 -11.99 2.21 -8.58
N PHE A 47 -11.76 3.21 -7.74
CA PHE A 47 -12.32 4.56 -7.89
C PHE A 47 -11.32 5.56 -8.43
N THR A 48 -10.11 5.13 -8.73
CA THR A 48 -9.09 5.92 -9.41
C THR A 48 -9.11 5.63 -10.90
N LYS A 49 -8.88 6.68 -11.69
CA LYS A 49 -8.83 6.59 -13.14
C LYS A 49 -7.39 6.74 -13.60
N ASP A 50 -7.09 6.03 -14.67
CA ASP A 50 -5.87 6.20 -15.43
C ASP A 50 -5.99 7.51 -16.27
N HIS A 51 -5.83 8.64 -15.59
CA HIS A 51 -6.04 9.96 -16.16
C HIS A 51 -5.01 10.95 -15.63
N SER A 52 -4.06 11.30 -16.50
CA SER A 52 -3.05 12.32 -16.23
C SER A 52 -3.54 13.70 -16.70
N ASP A 53 -3.13 14.77 -16.03
CA ASP A 53 -3.36 16.15 -16.47
C ASP A 53 -2.33 16.64 -17.51
N GLU A 54 -1.39 15.79 -17.90
CA GLU A 54 -0.34 16.06 -18.91
C GLU A 54 0.61 17.21 -18.55
N ILE A 55 0.65 17.62 -17.27
CA ILE A 55 1.58 18.63 -16.78
C ILE A 55 2.87 17.96 -16.29
N ASP A 56 4.00 18.56 -16.63
CA ASP A 56 5.32 18.14 -16.16
C ASP A 56 5.59 18.74 -14.78
N TYR A 57 5.37 17.97 -13.73
CA TYR A 57 5.62 18.36 -12.36
C TYR A 57 7.03 17.95 -11.91
N PRO A 58 7.60 18.64 -10.89
CA PRO A 58 8.85 18.18 -10.28
C PRO A 58 8.73 16.78 -9.67
N ASP A 59 9.83 16.06 -9.63
CA ASP A 59 9.89 14.76 -9.00
C ASP A 59 9.65 14.84 -7.49
N PRO A 60 8.97 13.84 -6.90
CA PRO A 60 8.83 13.74 -5.45
C PRO A 60 10.19 13.48 -4.78
N PRO A 61 10.32 13.83 -3.49
CA PRO A 61 11.50 13.44 -2.73
C PRO A 61 11.63 11.93 -2.64
N LYS A 62 12.87 11.44 -2.56
CA LYS A 62 13.13 10.02 -2.36
C LYS A 62 12.61 9.56 -0.99
N PRO A 63 12.00 8.36 -0.91
CA PRO A 63 11.54 7.81 0.36
C PRO A 63 12.69 7.63 1.35
N ASP A 64 12.43 7.93 2.62
CA ASP A 64 13.35 7.61 3.72
C ASP A 64 13.01 6.22 4.29
N TYR A 65 13.46 5.18 3.59
CA TYR A 65 13.22 3.79 4.00
C TYR A 65 13.74 3.46 5.41
N PRO A 66 14.92 3.93 5.84
CA PRO A 66 15.35 3.71 7.22
C PRO A 66 14.39 4.28 8.26
N ALA A 67 13.87 5.48 8.06
CA ALA A 67 12.90 6.09 8.96
C ALA A 67 11.56 5.34 8.97
N ILE A 68 11.04 4.97 7.81
CA ILE A 68 9.82 4.15 7.69
C ILE A 68 10.02 2.81 8.42
N GLY A 69 11.09 2.10 8.13
CA GLY A 69 11.39 0.79 8.71
C GLY A 69 11.46 0.82 10.23
N LYS A 70 12.06 1.86 10.81
CA LYS A 70 12.14 2.05 12.28
C LYS A 70 10.76 2.15 12.95
N VAL A 71 9.83 2.88 12.34
CA VAL A 71 8.46 3.01 12.84
C VAL A 71 7.72 1.69 12.74
N LEU A 72 7.79 1.04 11.57
CA LEU A 72 7.06 -0.21 11.31
C LEU A 72 7.58 -1.38 12.14
N GLU A 73 8.89 -1.50 12.35
CA GLU A 73 9.48 -2.52 13.21
C GLU A 73 8.97 -2.40 14.65
N LYS A 74 8.83 -1.19 15.15
CA LYS A 74 8.29 -0.94 16.49
C LYS A 74 6.79 -1.25 16.57
N ARG A 75 6.03 -0.93 15.51
CA ARG A 75 4.57 -1.06 15.50
C ARG A 75 4.10 -2.48 15.21
N PHE A 76 4.77 -3.16 14.29
CA PHE A 76 4.42 -4.49 13.79
C PHE A 76 5.61 -5.45 13.84
N PRO A 77 6.17 -5.73 15.04
CA PRO A 77 7.37 -6.54 15.18
C PRO A 77 7.18 -8.00 14.78
N SER A 78 5.94 -8.49 14.68
CA SER A 78 5.65 -9.86 14.27
C SER A 78 5.69 -10.11 12.76
N LEU A 79 5.80 -9.05 11.95
CA LEU A 79 5.94 -9.18 10.50
C LEU A 79 7.28 -9.84 10.15
N GLY A 80 7.22 -10.98 9.47
CA GLY A 80 8.37 -11.82 9.17
C GLY A 80 8.51 -12.15 7.68
N TRP A 81 9.35 -13.12 7.40
CA TRP A 81 9.59 -13.65 6.07
C TRP A 81 8.56 -14.70 5.70
N TYR A 82 8.27 -14.83 4.41
CA TYR A 82 7.34 -15.83 3.89
C TYR A 82 7.76 -16.32 2.50
N ASN A 83 7.28 -17.50 2.14
CA ASN A 83 7.52 -18.11 0.83
C ASN A 83 6.45 -17.64 -0.16
N ILE A 84 6.87 -17.39 -1.39
CA ILE A 84 5.97 -17.04 -2.48
C ILE A 84 6.47 -17.67 -3.78
N ALA A 85 5.57 -18.09 -4.65
CA ALA A 85 5.91 -18.44 -6.01
C ALA A 85 6.32 -17.17 -6.77
N LEU A 86 7.49 -17.17 -7.40
CA LEU A 86 8.01 -16.01 -8.13
C LEU A 86 7.18 -15.71 -9.38
N ASP A 87 6.68 -16.77 -10.04
CA ASP A 87 5.72 -16.69 -11.14
C ASP A 87 4.43 -17.41 -10.75
N ILE A 88 3.43 -16.64 -10.29
CA ILE A 88 2.17 -17.18 -9.79
C ILE A 88 1.31 -17.76 -10.92
N SER A 89 1.37 -17.18 -12.11
CA SER A 89 0.52 -17.55 -13.25
C SER A 89 1.21 -18.47 -14.27
N GLY A 90 2.49 -18.76 -14.05
CA GLY A 90 3.27 -19.63 -14.93
C GLY A 90 2.98 -21.12 -14.75
N PRO A 91 3.57 -21.98 -15.61
CA PRO A 91 3.45 -23.42 -15.49
C PRO A 91 3.98 -23.94 -14.14
N ARG A 92 3.27 -24.89 -13.54
CA ARG A 92 3.63 -25.46 -12.24
C ARG A 92 5.04 -26.06 -12.21
N GLU A 93 5.43 -26.71 -13.30
CA GLU A 93 6.70 -27.41 -13.43
C GLU A 93 7.90 -26.45 -13.48
N GLU A 94 7.66 -25.19 -13.81
CA GLU A 94 8.66 -24.11 -13.86
C GLU A 94 8.60 -23.19 -12.67
N ALA A 95 7.71 -23.48 -11.70
CA ALA A 95 7.52 -22.63 -10.54
C ALA A 95 8.74 -22.64 -9.60
N GLU A 96 9.25 -21.47 -9.30
CA GLU A 96 10.30 -21.24 -8.31
C GLU A 96 9.72 -20.57 -7.08
N LEU A 97 10.20 -20.98 -5.89
CA LEU A 97 9.89 -20.32 -4.63
C LEU A 97 10.92 -19.23 -4.35
N GLY A 98 10.43 -18.06 -3.99
CA GLY A 98 11.22 -16.98 -3.42
C GLY A 98 10.85 -16.74 -1.97
N MET A 99 11.67 -15.97 -1.28
CA MET A 99 11.42 -15.54 0.09
C MET A 99 11.27 -14.02 0.12
N TYR A 100 10.13 -13.54 0.61
CA TYR A 100 9.82 -12.11 0.72
C TYR A 100 9.66 -11.70 2.18
N SER A 101 9.94 -10.44 2.45
CA SER A 101 9.73 -9.84 3.76
C SER A 101 8.41 -9.07 3.79
N SER A 102 7.52 -9.45 4.69
CA SER A 102 6.26 -8.73 4.87
C SER A 102 6.47 -7.30 5.40
N SER A 103 7.52 -7.07 6.18
CA SER A 103 7.90 -5.72 6.60
C SER A 103 8.31 -4.85 5.42
N MET A 104 9.08 -5.39 4.48
CA MET A 104 9.49 -4.65 3.27
C MET A 104 8.28 -4.36 2.36
N ASN A 105 7.36 -5.31 2.21
CA ASN A 105 6.11 -5.04 1.48
C ASN A 105 5.36 -3.85 2.10
N LEU A 106 5.25 -3.81 3.42
CA LEU A 106 4.58 -2.69 4.10
C LEU A 106 5.35 -1.38 3.93
N MET A 107 6.69 -1.41 3.99
CA MET A 107 7.53 -0.23 3.73
C MET A 107 7.30 0.35 2.34
N ASP A 108 7.23 -0.49 1.32
CA ASP A 108 6.99 -0.05 -0.06
C ASP A 108 5.59 0.55 -0.23
N ILE A 109 4.59 -0.02 0.42
CA ILE A 109 3.23 0.55 0.44
C ILE A 109 3.23 1.92 1.14
N VAL A 110 3.86 2.03 2.30
CA VAL A 110 3.96 3.30 3.04
C VAL A 110 4.68 4.36 2.21
N ALA A 111 5.84 4.03 1.62
CA ALA A 111 6.60 4.93 0.77
C ALA A 111 5.76 5.44 -0.41
N SER A 112 4.99 4.55 -1.04
CA SER A 112 4.09 4.92 -2.13
C SER A 112 2.97 5.85 -1.67
N MET A 113 2.39 5.60 -0.50
CA MET A 113 1.34 6.48 0.04
C MET A 113 1.90 7.84 0.48
N GLN A 114 3.12 7.91 1.01
CA GLN A 114 3.80 9.18 1.29
C GLN A 114 4.03 9.99 0.01
N GLU A 115 4.40 9.34 -1.09
CA GLU A 115 4.49 10.01 -2.40
C GLU A 115 3.13 10.55 -2.84
N MET A 116 2.04 9.82 -2.63
CA MET A 116 0.70 10.32 -2.98
C MET A 116 0.34 11.57 -2.20
N VAL A 117 0.61 11.61 -0.90
CA VAL A 117 0.38 12.81 -0.06
C VAL A 117 1.21 13.99 -0.59
N TRP A 118 2.48 13.77 -0.88
CA TRP A 118 3.32 14.81 -1.47
C TRP A 118 2.74 15.35 -2.79
N ARG A 119 2.23 14.45 -3.66
CA ARG A 119 1.63 14.86 -4.93
C ARG A 119 0.35 15.65 -4.74
N PHE A 120 -0.53 15.24 -3.82
CA PHE A 120 -1.73 16.03 -3.49
C PHE A 120 -1.40 17.46 -3.03
N GLU A 121 -0.28 17.64 -2.35
CA GLU A 121 0.14 18.92 -1.79
C GLU A 121 0.97 19.77 -2.75
N ASN A 122 1.64 19.18 -3.74
CA ASN A 122 2.62 19.85 -4.61
C ASN A 122 2.31 19.78 -6.11
N THR A 123 1.37 18.96 -6.52
CA THR A 123 0.95 18.80 -7.92
C THR A 123 -0.55 19.00 -8.05
N SER A 124 -1.27 18.08 -8.68
CA SER A 124 -2.73 18.08 -8.75
C SER A 124 -3.32 16.77 -8.22
N ASP A 125 -4.61 16.78 -7.92
CA ASP A 125 -5.32 15.55 -7.55
C ASP A 125 -5.30 14.53 -8.71
N ASP A 126 -5.43 14.99 -9.95
CA ASP A 126 -5.37 14.12 -11.14
C ASP A 126 -3.99 13.47 -11.30
N ASP A 127 -2.91 14.21 -11.09
CA ASP A 127 -1.55 13.66 -11.10
C ASP A 127 -1.37 12.62 -9.99
N ALA A 128 -1.80 12.92 -8.78
CA ALA A 128 -1.73 11.99 -7.65
C ALA A 128 -2.54 10.70 -7.91
N PHE A 129 -3.76 10.81 -8.42
CA PHE A 129 -4.60 9.66 -8.75
C PHE A 129 -4.02 8.80 -9.86
N TRP A 130 -3.41 9.43 -10.88
CA TRP A 130 -2.73 8.69 -11.93
C TRP A 130 -1.56 7.88 -11.38
N TYR A 131 -0.70 8.49 -10.55
CA TYR A 131 0.42 7.77 -9.92
C TYR A 131 -0.04 6.72 -8.91
N PHE A 132 -1.13 6.94 -8.20
CA PHE A 132 -1.73 5.93 -7.32
C PHE A 132 -2.16 4.69 -8.12
N HIS A 133 -2.88 4.90 -9.21
CA HIS A 133 -3.33 3.82 -10.08
C HIS A 133 -2.16 3.10 -10.75
N TRP A 134 -1.25 3.87 -11.35
CA TRP A 134 -0.07 3.31 -12.02
C TRP A 134 0.83 2.55 -11.04
N GLY A 135 1.08 3.08 -9.88
CA GLY A 135 1.85 2.42 -8.82
C GLY A 135 1.20 1.12 -8.34
N TYR A 136 -0.13 1.09 -8.23
CA TYR A 136 -0.83 -0.16 -7.95
C TYR A 136 -0.58 -1.22 -9.03
N MET A 137 -0.64 -0.84 -10.28
CA MET A 137 -0.42 -1.76 -11.41
C MET A 137 1.02 -2.26 -11.50
N SER A 138 2.00 -1.41 -11.18
CA SER A 138 3.41 -1.66 -11.47
C SER A 138 4.28 -2.01 -10.26
N THR A 139 3.89 -1.60 -9.04
CA THR A 139 4.73 -1.73 -7.84
C THR A 139 3.94 -2.13 -6.60
N TRP A 140 3.43 -1.16 -5.85
CA TRP A 140 2.88 -1.38 -4.50
C TRP A 140 1.62 -2.25 -4.46
N GLY A 141 0.90 -2.39 -5.55
CA GLY A 141 -0.26 -3.28 -5.59
C GLY A 141 0.11 -4.75 -5.44
N ARG A 142 1.25 -5.16 -5.97
CA ARG A 142 1.79 -6.50 -5.76
C ARG A 142 2.20 -6.69 -4.29
N ASP A 143 2.89 -5.73 -3.71
CA ASP A 143 3.24 -5.75 -2.29
C ASP A 143 2.01 -5.85 -1.41
N LEU A 144 0.97 -5.08 -1.72
CA LEU A 144 -0.33 -5.11 -1.03
C LEU A 144 -0.96 -6.51 -1.06
N ARG A 145 -1.04 -7.14 -2.24
CA ARG A 145 -1.67 -8.46 -2.39
C ARG A 145 -0.86 -9.56 -1.70
N PHE A 146 0.44 -9.50 -1.77
CA PHE A 146 1.31 -10.45 -1.08
C PHE A 146 1.21 -10.29 0.44
N LEU A 147 1.23 -9.08 0.93
CA LEU A 147 1.06 -8.80 2.35
C LEU A 147 -0.30 -9.25 2.85
N GLN A 148 -1.38 -8.99 2.12
CA GLN A 148 -2.72 -9.48 2.46
C GLN A 148 -2.77 -11.02 2.53
N LEU A 149 -2.16 -11.72 1.59
CA LEU A 149 -2.11 -13.18 1.59
C LEU A 149 -1.31 -13.71 2.80
N TYR A 150 -0.15 -13.12 3.07
CA TYR A 150 0.66 -13.45 4.24
C TYR A 150 -0.10 -13.26 5.55
N LEU A 151 -0.79 -12.12 5.71
CA LEU A 151 -1.56 -11.82 6.91
C LEU A 151 -2.76 -12.77 7.05
N HIS A 152 -3.42 -13.11 5.96
CA HIS A 152 -4.51 -14.08 5.94
C HIS A 152 -4.04 -15.47 6.39
N ASP A 153 -2.94 -15.96 5.85
CA ASP A 153 -2.39 -17.27 6.18
C ASP A 153 -1.97 -17.38 7.67
N ARG A 154 -1.45 -16.29 8.22
CA ARG A 154 -0.87 -16.31 9.57
C ARG A 154 -1.86 -15.98 10.68
N TRP A 155 -2.88 -15.14 10.45
CA TRP A 155 -3.77 -14.61 11.49
C TRP A 155 -5.26 -14.87 11.28
N TRP A 156 -5.66 -15.51 10.19
CA TRP A 156 -7.05 -15.90 9.93
C TRP A 156 -7.28 -17.41 10.08
#